data_4f832b6ef4ecdb1aba0c1353a6313161
#
_entry.id   4f832b6ef4ecdb1aba0c1353a6313161
#
_cell.length_a   1.000
_cell.length_b   1.000
_cell.length_c   1.000
_cell.angle_alpha   90.00
_cell.angle_beta   90.00
_cell.angle_gamma   90.00
#
_symmetry.space_group_name_H-M   'P 1'
#
loop_
_entity.id
_entity.type
_entity.pdbx_description
1 polymer ?
#
loop_
_entity_poly.entity_id
_entity_poly.type
_entity_poly.pdbx_seq_one_letter_code
_entity_poly.pdbx_strand_id
1 'polypeptide(L)'
;MSGMMAFLFVMLMQVSGEKHQGIVGGIMGEKNNGTVYLTRERLVELEAELRDLKIRGRAEIAQKIAEARAHGDLSENAEYDAAKEAQEHLEIRIGKLEETLMRARIIESSELPNDKVYILSFVKLQDLKTGETTEYRLVSPEEADFDKNKISVTSPFGKGLMGRVKGDLVFIRVPAGELKYKILEISR
;
A
#
# COMPACT_ATOMS: atom_id res chain seq x y z
N MET A 1 -46.75 16.79 -7.94
CA MET A 1 -45.53 16.24 -8.56
C MET A 1 -44.27 16.43 -7.68
N SER A 2 -44.40 16.67 -6.36
CA SER A 2 -43.26 17.00 -5.48
C SER A 2 -42.72 15.83 -4.66
N GLY A 3 -43.47 14.73 -4.48
CA GLY A 3 -43.06 13.61 -3.64
C GLY A 3 -42.09 12.61 -4.26
N MET A 4 -42.11 12.46 -5.58
CA MET A 4 -41.32 11.47 -6.30
C MET A 4 -39.85 11.89 -6.46
N MET A 5 -39.56 13.20 -6.53
CA MET A 5 -38.19 13.71 -6.56
C MET A 5 -37.50 13.63 -5.19
N ALA A 6 -38.23 13.84 -4.11
CA ALA A 6 -37.70 13.70 -2.75
C ALA A 6 -37.34 12.24 -2.44
N PHE A 7 -38.15 11.27 -2.92
CA PHE A 7 -37.89 9.85 -2.71
C PHE A 7 -36.66 9.36 -3.50
N LEU A 8 -36.48 9.87 -4.73
CA LEU A 8 -35.29 9.57 -5.56
C LEU A 8 -34.01 10.16 -4.95
N PHE A 9 -34.08 11.36 -4.35
CA PHE A 9 -32.95 12.00 -3.71
C PHE A 9 -32.53 11.29 -2.41
N VAL A 10 -33.49 10.81 -1.61
CA VAL A 10 -33.21 10.01 -0.40
C VAL A 10 -32.63 8.64 -0.77
N MET A 11 -33.15 8.00 -1.83
CA MET A 11 -32.64 6.72 -2.31
C MET A 11 -31.22 6.82 -2.90
N LEU A 12 -30.89 7.93 -3.60
CA LEU A 12 -29.53 8.21 -4.07
C LEU A 12 -28.55 8.47 -2.92
N MET A 13 -28.98 9.17 -1.86
CA MET A 13 -28.14 9.38 -0.66
C MET A 13 -27.91 8.09 0.13
N GLN A 14 -28.89 7.17 0.22
CA GLN A 14 -28.70 5.88 0.88
C GLN A 14 -27.74 4.97 0.13
N VAL A 15 -27.83 4.89 -1.21
CA VAL A 15 -26.90 4.09 -2.02
C VAL A 15 -25.46 4.62 -1.96
N SER A 16 -25.30 5.96 -1.85
CA SER A 16 -23.99 6.58 -1.67
C SER A 16 -23.39 6.29 -0.27
N GLY A 17 -24.23 6.30 0.77
CA GLY A 17 -23.83 6.04 2.15
C GLY A 17 -23.39 4.58 2.40
N GLU A 18 -24.07 3.61 1.79
CA GLU A 18 -23.70 2.19 1.93
C GLU A 18 -22.39 1.84 1.23
N LYS A 19 -22.09 2.43 0.09
CA LYS A 19 -20.79 2.26 -0.59
C LYS A 19 -19.63 2.83 0.26
N HIS A 20 -19.82 4.00 0.88
CA HIS A 20 -18.80 4.59 1.74
C HIS A 20 -18.56 3.79 3.02
N GLN A 21 -19.62 3.24 3.66
CA GLN A 21 -19.48 2.41 4.85
C GLN A 21 -18.74 1.09 4.54
N GLY A 22 -18.96 0.48 3.39
CA GLY A 22 -18.27 -0.74 2.97
C GLY A 22 -16.76 -0.53 2.73
N ILE A 23 -16.37 0.59 2.12
CA ILE A 23 -14.98 0.95 1.88
C ILE A 23 -14.29 1.29 3.21
N VAL A 24 -14.90 2.14 4.03
CA VAL A 24 -14.34 2.60 5.31
C VAL A 24 -14.19 1.45 6.31
N GLY A 25 -15.17 0.54 6.42
CA GLY A 25 -15.09 -0.65 7.28
C GLY A 25 -13.97 -1.61 6.88
N GLY A 26 -13.79 -1.85 5.59
CA GLY A 26 -12.70 -2.69 5.07
C GLY A 26 -11.30 -2.08 5.29
N ILE A 27 -11.19 -0.76 5.33
CA ILE A 27 -9.93 -0.02 5.54
C ILE A 27 -9.57 0.08 7.03
N MET A 28 -10.55 0.14 7.92
CA MET A 28 -10.34 0.29 9.37
C MET A 28 -10.02 -1.01 10.15
N GLY A 29 -9.84 -2.13 9.47
CA GLY A 29 -9.33 -3.36 10.10
C GLY A 29 -10.39 -4.37 10.52
N GLU A 30 -11.66 -4.16 10.23
CA GLU A 30 -12.68 -5.21 10.35
C GLU A 30 -12.62 -6.12 9.12
N LYS A 31 -11.91 -7.25 9.25
CA LYS A 31 -11.80 -8.32 8.25
C LYS A 31 -11.41 -7.82 6.86
N ASN A 32 -10.18 -7.33 6.75
CA ASN A 32 -9.57 -7.10 5.45
C ASN A 32 -9.44 -8.47 4.76
N ASN A 33 -10.37 -8.79 3.89
CA ASN A 33 -10.51 -10.08 3.19
C ASN A 33 -9.38 -10.27 2.15
N GLY A 34 -8.17 -9.81 2.49
CA GLY A 34 -6.99 -9.85 1.62
C GLY A 34 -6.99 -8.80 0.51
N THR A 35 -7.95 -7.87 0.48
CA THR A 35 -7.98 -6.79 -0.51
C THR A 35 -6.81 -5.82 -0.32
N VAL A 36 -6.14 -5.48 -1.41
CA VAL A 36 -5.04 -4.52 -1.47
C VAL A 36 -5.56 -3.23 -2.11
N TYR A 37 -5.57 -2.14 -1.34
CA TYR A 37 -6.00 -0.84 -1.86
C TYR A 37 -4.79 -0.10 -2.45
N LEU A 38 -4.88 0.25 -3.72
CA LEU A 38 -3.83 0.94 -4.46
C LEU A 38 -4.36 2.22 -5.11
N THR A 39 -3.48 3.21 -5.26
CA THR A 39 -3.73 4.32 -6.18
C THR A 39 -3.68 3.82 -7.62
N ARG A 40 -4.30 4.55 -8.55
CA ARG A 40 -4.25 4.23 -9.98
C ARG A 40 -2.81 4.23 -10.51
N GLU A 41 -2.03 5.21 -10.08
CA GLU A 41 -0.62 5.34 -10.44
C GLU A 41 0.18 4.11 -10.02
N ARG A 42 -0.02 3.67 -8.75
CA ARG A 42 0.69 2.50 -8.25
C ARG A 42 0.29 1.21 -8.95
N LEU A 43 -0.97 1.06 -9.28
CA LEU A 43 -1.45 -0.09 -10.07
C LEU A 43 -0.70 -0.19 -11.41
N VAL A 44 -0.61 0.94 -12.14
CA VAL A 44 0.09 1.00 -13.43
C VAL A 44 1.59 0.70 -13.28
N GLU A 45 2.23 1.21 -12.21
CA GLU A 45 3.64 0.90 -11.92
C GLU A 45 3.86 -0.60 -11.66
N LEU A 46 3.00 -1.24 -10.84
CA LEU A 46 3.13 -2.67 -10.55
C LEU A 46 2.86 -3.55 -11.77
N GLU A 47 1.92 -3.17 -12.62
CA GLU A 47 1.67 -3.86 -13.90
C GLU A 47 2.87 -3.75 -14.85
N ALA A 48 3.50 -2.58 -14.90
CA ALA A 48 4.70 -2.37 -15.70
C ALA A 48 5.88 -3.18 -15.16
N GLU A 49 6.10 -3.18 -13.82
CA GLU A 49 7.12 -4.00 -13.16
C GLU A 49 6.91 -5.49 -13.46
N LEU A 50 5.67 -5.99 -13.30
CA LEU A 50 5.36 -7.38 -13.59
C LEU A 50 5.67 -7.77 -15.03
N ARG A 51 5.30 -6.92 -15.98
CA ARG A 51 5.59 -7.14 -17.42
C ARG A 51 7.07 -7.20 -17.68
N ASP A 52 7.83 -6.28 -17.09
CA ASP A 52 9.28 -6.21 -17.25
C ASP A 52 9.98 -7.46 -16.68
N LEU A 53 9.62 -7.88 -15.48
CA LEU A 53 10.15 -9.09 -14.86
C LEU A 53 9.84 -10.34 -15.70
N LYS A 54 8.63 -10.46 -16.25
CA LYS A 54 8.23 -11.61 -17.10
C LYS A 54 8.97 -11.65 -18.42
N ILE A 55 9.24 -10.51 -19.05
CA ILE A 55 9.85 -10.43 -20.37
C ILE A 55 11.36 -10.34 -20.25
N ARG A 56 11.87 -9.24 -19.70
CA ARG A 56 13.32 -9.01 -19.60
C ARG A 56 13.96 -9.88 -18.52
N GLY A 57 13.40 -9.92 -17.33
CA GLY A 57 13.97 -10.67 -16.22
C GLY A 57 14.14 -12.15 -16.53
N ARG A 58 13.12 -12.79 -17.11
CA ARG A 58 13.23 -14.20 -17.52
C ARG A 58 14.25 -14.42 -18.64
N ALA A 59 14.33 -13.50 -19.61
CA ALA A 59 15.31 -13.59 -20.70
C ALA A 59 16.75 -13.46 -20.19
N GLU A 60 17.01 -12.49 -19.30
CA GLU A 60 18.33 -12.27 -18.70
C GLU A 60 18.80 -13.49 -17.89
N ILE A 61 17.90 -14.10 -17.10
CA ILE A 61 18.23 -15.29 -16.31
C ILE A 61 18.44 -16.50 -17.22
N ALA A 62 17.61 -16.69 -18.26
CA ALA A 62 17.79 -17.75 -19.22
C ALA A 62 19.16 -17.67 -19.92
N GLN A 63 19.59 -16.45 -20.24
CA GLN A 63 20.93 -16.22 -20.80
C GLN A 63 22.02 -16.61 -19.81
N LYS A 64 21.96 -16.17 -18.55
CA LYS A 64 22.93 -16.53 -17.49
C LYS A 64 23.03 -18.05 -17.30
N ILE A 65 21.88 -18.74 -17.29
CA ILE A 65 21.85 -20.21 -17.20
C ILE A 65 22.53 -20.85 -18.42
N ALA A 66 22.29 -20.32 -19.63
CA ALA A 66 22.90 -20.85 -20.86
C ALA A 66 24.42 -20.60 -20.85
N GLU A 67 24.88 -19.43 -20.43
CA GLU A 67 26.31 -19.10 -20.31
C GLU A 67 26.99 -20.03 -19.29
N ALA A 68 26.42 -20.21 -18.11
CA ALA A 68 26.96 -21.11 -17.08
C ALA A 68 27.07 -22.55 -17.59
N ARG A 69 26.10 -23.04 -18.36
CA ARG A 69 26.15 -24.36 -18.97
C ARG A 69 27.24 -24.50 -20.03
N ALA A 70 27.57 -23.45 -20.75
CA ALA A 70 28.61 -23.45 -21.76
C ALA A 70 30.04 -23.61 -21.19
N HIS A 71 30.23 -23.34 -19.89
CA HIS A 71 31.51 -23.50 -19.21
C HIS A 71 31.88 -24.97 -18.84
N GLY A 72 31.02 -25.93 -19.11
CA GLY A 72 31.33 -27.39 -19.01
C GLY A 72 30.77 -28.07 -17.75
N ASP A 73 31.61 -28.61 -16.88
CA ASP A 73 31.18 -29.44 -15.74
C ASP A 73 30.26 -28.65 -14.79
N LEU A 74 29.01 -29.08 -14.70
CA LEU A 74 27.97 -28.43 -13.88
C LEU A 74 27.98 -28.89 -12.41
N SER A 75 28.74 -29.91 -12.07
CA SER A 75 28.72 -30.49 -10.72
C SER A 75 29.37 -29.61 -9.66
N GLU A 76 30.23 -28.68 -10.05
CA GLU A 76 30.87 -27.68 -9.17
C GLU A 76 30.75 -26.24 -9.71
N ASN A 77 29.76 -25.96 -10.56
CA ASN A 77 29.61 -24.67 -11.21
C ASN A 77 28.75 -23.72 -10.36
N ALA A 78 29.43 -22.95 -9.51
CA ALA A 78 28.80 -21.94 -8.66
C ALA A 78 27.98 -20.88 -9.46
N GLU A 79 28.36 -20.60 -10.71
CA GLU A 79 27.61 -19.65 -11.56
C GLU A 79 26.27 -20.22 -12.00
N TYR A 80 26.19 -21.54 -12.26
CA TYR A 80 24.94 -22.21 -12.58
C TYR A 80 23.98 -22.20 -11.38
N ASP A 81 24.50 -22.52 -10.18
CA ASP A 81 23.70 -22.53 -8.97
C ASP A 81 23.20 -21.11 -8.62
N ALA A 82 24.04 -20.10 -8.73
CA ALA A 82 23.65 -18.71 -8.55
C ALA A 82 22.58 -18.25 -9.56
N ALA A 83 22.68 -18.69 -10.84
CA ALA A 83 21.68 -18.39 -11.85
C ALA A 83 20.34 -19.09 -11.58
N LYS A 84 20.36 -20.31 -11.03
CA LYS A 84 19.16 -21.04 -10.61
C LYS A 84 18.50 -20.39 -9.38
N GLU A 85 19.27 -19.97 -8.39
CA GLU A 85 18.76 -19.23 -7.25
C GLU A 85 18.13 -17.90 -7.69
N ALA A 86 18.79 -17.15 -8.60
CA ALA A 86 18.24 -15.95 -9.17
C ALA A 86 16.93 -16.20 -9.95
N GLN A 87 16.80 -17.35 -10.62
CA GLN A 87 15.55 -17.76 -11.27
C GLN A 87 14.43 -17.96 -10.27
N GLU A 88 14.71 -18.65 -9.17
CA GLU A 88 13.72 -18.87 -8.12
C GLU A 88 13.25 -17.55 -7.49
N HIS A 89 14.17 -16.67 -7.15
CA HIS A 89 13.85 -15.34 -6.62
C HIS A 89 12.99 -14.52 -7.58
N LEU A 90 13.28 -14.58 -8.89
CA LEU A 90 12.47 -13.90 -9.91
C LEU A 90 11.05 -14.44 -9.94
N GLU A 91 10.86 -15.76 -9.98
CA GLU A 91 9.52 -16.36 -10.02
C GLU A 91 8.73 -16.10 -8.74
N ILE A 92 9.37 -16.10 -7.57
CA ILE A 92 8.75 -15.70 -6.30
C ILE A 92 8.29 -14.24 -6.38
N ARG A 93 9.10 -13.32 -6.93
CA ARG A 93 8.73 -11.91 -7.08
C ARG A 93 7.56 -11.75 -8.04
N ILE A 94 7.58 -12.44 -9.18
CA ILE A 94 6.48 -12.46 -10.15
C ILE A 94 5.19 -12.94 -9.48
N GLY A 95 5.22 -14.08 -8.77
CA GLY A 95 4.06 -14.62 -8.08
C GLY A 95 3.46 -13.67 -7.04
N LYS A 96 4.31 -12.98 -6.25
CA LYS A 96 3.87 -11.97 -5.28
C LYS A 96 3.18 -10.78 -5.95
N LEU A 97 3.72 -10.30 -7.08
CA LEU A 97 3.10 -9.20 -7.82
C LEU A 97 1.76 -9.61 -8.43
N GLU A 98 1.67 -10.81 -9.01
CA GLU A 98 0.42 -11.35 -9.54
C GLU A 98 -0.65 -11.47 -8.45
N GLU A 99 -0.29 -12.00 -7.29
CA GLU A 99 -1.19 -12.11 -6.15
C GLU A 99 -1.67 -10.74 -5.67
N THR A 100 -0.77 -9.77 -5.58
CA THR A 100 -1.10 -8.39 -5.20
C THR A 100 -2.07 -7.76 -6.20
N LEU A 101 -1.78 -7.86 -7.50
CA LEU A 101 -2.62 -7.31 -8.56
C LEU A 101 -4.00 -7.98 -8.64
N MET A 102 -4.09 -9.30 -8.39
CA MET A 102 -5.36 -10.03 -8.36
C MET A 102 -6.28 -9.52 -7.25
N ARG A 103 -5.72 -9.11 -6.11
CA ARG A 103 -6.45 -8.59 -4.96
C ARG A 103 -6.58 -7.06 -4.95
N ALA A 104 -5.99 -6.39 -5.92
CA ALA A 104 -5.98 -4.93 -6.00
C ALA A 104 -7.38 -4.34 -6.20
N ARG A 105 -7.64 -3.25 -5.49
CA ARG A 105 -8.78 -2.36 -5.70
C ARG A 105 -8.26 -0.93 -5.77
N ILE A 106 -8.68 -0.22 -6.80
CA ILE A 106 -8.35 1.20 -6.91
C ILE A 106 -9.15 1.96 -5.86
N ILE A 107 -8.47 2.88 -5.17
CA ILE A 107 -9.07 3.82 -4.24
C ILE A 107 -8.63 5.23 -4.62
N GLU A 108 -9.57 6.15 -4.64
CA GLU A 108 -9.31 7.57 -4.88
C GLU A 108 -9.50 8.36 -3.58
N SER A 109 -8.61 9.32 -3.34
CA SER A 109 -8.68 10.15 -2.13
C SER A 109 -9.99 10.94 -2.03
N SER A 110 -10.59 11.28 -3.17
CA SER A 110 -11.89 11.96 -3.27
C SER A 110 -13.07 11.16 -2.75
N GLU A 111 -12.93 9.83 -2.68
CA GLU A 111 -13.99 8.92 -2.20
C GLU A 111 -14.01 8.77 -0.68
N LEU A 112 -13.03 9.34 0.03
CA LEU A 112 -12.88 9.20 1.48
C LEU A 112 -13.33 10.47 2.22
N PRO A 113 -13.97 10.33 3.40
CA PRO A 113 -14.33 11.47 4.24
C PRO A 113 -13.09 12.20 4.78
N ASN A 114 -13.19 13.51 5.08
CA ASN A 114 -12.10 14.33 5.63
C ASN A 114 -12.15 14.49 7.17
N ASP A 115 -13.00 13.73 7.85
CA ASP A 115 -13.23 13.83 9.28
C ASP A 115 -12.14 13.20 10.14
N LYS A 116 -11.46 12.18 9.59
CA LYS A 116 -10.45 11.37 10.29
C LYS A 116 -9.29 11.03 9.37
N VAL A 117 -8.26 10.44 9.96
CA VAL A 117 -7.16 9.83 9.22
C VAL A 117 -7.60 8.51 8.60
N TYR A 118 -7.54 8.43 7.28
CA TYR A 118 -7.77 7.24 6.48
C TYR A 118 -6.53 6.90 5.66
N ILE A 119 -6.56 5.80 4.92
CA ILE A 119 -5.59 5.55 3.85
C ILE A 119 -5.62 6.71 2.84
N LEU A 120 -4.49 7.04 2.24
CA LEU A 120 -4.23 8.18 1.34
C LEU A 120 -4.30 9.57 2.00
N SER A 121 -4.57 9.68 3.31
CA SER A 121 -4.49 10.98 4.01
C SER A 121 -3.04 11.44 4.12
N PHE A 122 -2.83 12.73 3.93
CA PHE A 122 -1.66 13.43 4.42
C PHE A 122 -1.93 13.88 5.86
N VAL A 123 -1.02 13.56 6.76
CA VAL A 123 -1.15 13.84 8.19
C VAL A 123 0.09 14.60 8.64
N LYS A 124 -0.12 15.85 9.05
CA LYS A 124 0.92 16.70 9.61
C LYS A 124 1.01 16.45 11.11
N LEU A 125 2.14 15.93 11.55
CA LEU A 125 2.41 15.53 12.91
C LEU A 125 3.47 16.44 13.53
N GLN A 126 3.28 16.80 14.80
CA GLN A 126 4.29 17.42 15.62
C GLN A 126 4.81 16.42 16.65
N ASP A 127 6.11 16.17 16.64
CA ASP A 127 6.77 15.38 17.67
C ASP A 127 6.79 16.19 18.98
N LEU A 128 6.20 15.65 20.04
CA LEU A 128 6.11 16.35 21.33
C LEU A 128 7.43 16.37 22.11
N LYS A 129 8.43 15.58 21.69
CA LYS A 129 9.74 15.55 22.31
C LYS A 129 10.70 16.58 21.71
N THR A 130 10.70 16.68 20.36
CA THR A 130 11.61 17.58 19.62
C THR A 130 10.95 18.88 19.22
N GLY A 131 9.63 18.92 19.13
CA GLY A 131 8.86 20.03 18.58
C GLY A 131 8.83 20.09 17.05
N GLU A 132 9.54 19.18 16.39
CA GLU A 132 9.61 19.11 14.91
C GLU A 132 8.26 18.74 14.31
N THR A 133 8.02 19.25 13.11
CA THR A 133 6.79 18.97 12.37
C THR A 133 7.14 18.27 11.08
N THR A 134 6.50 17.11 10.86
CA THR A 134 6.68 16.31 9.64
C THR A 134 5.32 15.93 9.07
N GLU A 135 5.22 15.92 7.74
CA GLU A 135 4.03 15.44 7.04
C GLU A 135 4.28 14.02 6.54
N TYR A 136 3.33 13.14 6.82
CA TYR A 136 3.34 11.76 6.39
C TYR A 136 2.11 11.47 5.53
N ARG A 137 2.28 10.61 4.52
CA ARG A 137 1.17 10.08 3.75
C ARG A 137 0.89 8.64 4.18
N LEU A 138 -0.35 8.35 4.56
CA LEU A 138 -0.80 6.99 4.88
C LEU A 138 -1.10 6.24 3.59
N VAL A 139 -0.44 5.11 3.38
CA VAL A 139 -0.54 4.33 2.13
C VAL A 139 -0.70 2.84 2.43
N SER A 140 -1.00 2.05 1.40
CA SER A 140 -0.94 0.60 1.48
C SER A 140 0.50 0.10 1.74
N PRO A 141 0.69 -1.14 2.23
CA PRO A 141 2.03 -1.72 2.40
C PRO A 141 2.86 -1.69 1.13
N GLU A 142 2.22 -1.84 -0.03
CA GLU A 142 2.83 -1.91 -1.35
C GLU A 142 3.32 -0.54 -1.87
N GLU A 143 2.81 0.55 -1.27
CA GLU A 143 3.22 1.92 -1.59
C GLU A 143 4.14 2.54 -0.52
N ALA A 144 4.40 1.83 0.58
CA ALA A 144 5.19 2.35 1.68
C ALA A 144 6.63 2.66 1.23
N ASP A 145 7.09 3.87 1.58
CA ASP A 145 8.42 4.39 1.24
C ASP A 145 8.82 5.41 2.32
N PHE A 146 9.71 5.00 3.21
CA PHE A 146 10.10 5.83 4.35
C PHE A 146 10.83 7.11 3.91
N ASP A 147 11.63 7.03 2.85
CA ASP A 147 12.39 8.19 2.34
C ASP A 147 11.48 9.28 1.75
N LYS A 148 10.26 8.87 1.35
CA LYS A 148 9.21 9.78 0.86
C LYS A 148 8.12 10.06 1.89
N ASN A 149 8.35 9.76 3.17
CA ASN A 149 7.36 9.88 4.24
C ASN A 149 6.02 9.15 3.97
N LYS A 150 6.06 8.07 3.19
CA LYS A 150 4.90 7.20 2.93
C LYS A 150 4.86 6.07 3.95
N ILE A 151 3.90 6.11 4.83
CA ILE A 151 3.77 5.17 5.95
C ILE A 151 2.68 4.15 5.67
N SER A 152 3.02 2.87 5.77
CA SER A 152 2.02 1.79 5.65
C SER A 152 0.96 1.87 6.75
N VAL A 153 -0.31 1.79 6.36
CA VAL A 153 -1.45 1.71 7.30
C VAL A 153 -1.40 0.46 8.19
N THR A 154 -0.67 -0.57 7.80
CA THR A 154 -0.50 -1.81 8.58
C THR A 154 0.68 -1.74 9.56
N SER A 155 1.57 -0.76 9.42
CA SER A 155 2.69 -0.56 10.36
C SER A 155 2.18 -0.14 11.74
N PRO A 156 2.95 -0.34 12.82
CA PRO A 156 2.59 0.15 14.15
C PRO A 156 2.32 1.66 14.17
N PHE A 157 3.10 2.42 13.40
CA PHE A 157 2.95 3.86 13.25
C PHE A 157 1.66 4.23 12.53
N GLY A 158 1.40 3.62 11.37
CA GLY A 158 0.17 3.85 10.60
C GLY A 158 -1.08 3.44 11.36
N LYS A 159 -1.07 2.27 12.02
CA LYS A 159 -2.18 1.81 12.88
C LYS A 159 -2.48 2.77 14.02
N GLY A 160 -1.46 3.40 14.61
CA GLY A 160 -1.63 4.39 15.67
C GLY A 160 -2.32 5.67 15.19
N LEU A 161 -2.18 6.02 13.91
CA LEU A 161 -2.75 7.22 13.30
C LEU A 161 -4.15 6.98 12.71
N MET A 162 -4.41 5.77 12.19
CA MET A 162 -5.69 5.45 11.55
C MET A 162 -6.89 5.74 12.45
N GLY A 163 -7.90 6.43 11.89
CA GLY A 163 -9.12 6.79 12.59
C GLY A 163 -9.01 7.98 13.56
N ARG A 164 -7.81 8.55 13.74
CA ARG A 164 -7.60 9.75 14.59
C ARG A 164 -8.10 11.00 13.92
N VAL A 165 -8.36 12.03 14.73
CA VAL A 165 -8.81 13.34 14.27
C VAL A 165 -7.76 14.42 14.50
N LYS A 166 -7.92 15.56 13.83
CA LYS A 166 -7.09 16.75 14.06
C LYS A 166 -7.13 17.16 15.54
N GLY A 167 -5.96 17.39 16.12
CA GLY A 167 -5.77 17.77 17.52
C GLY A 167 -5.48 16.58 18.46
N ASP A 168 -5.69 15.35 18.03
CA ASP A 168 -5.42 14.16 18.85
C ASP A 168 -3.94 14.05 19.21
N LEU A 169 -3.72 13.52 20.43
CA LEU A 169 -2.41 13.07 20.88
C LEU A 169 -2.31 11.56 20.59
N VAL A 170 -1.25 11.17 19.92
CA VAL A 170 -1.02 9.78 19.51
C VAL A 170 0.24 9.26 20.19
N PHE A 171 0.11 8.12 20.85
CA PHE A 171 1.21 7.40 21.50
C PHE A 171 1.46 6.11 20.73
N ILE A 172 2.65 6.01 20.15
CA ILE A 172 2.99 4.89 19.27
C ILE A 172 4.17 4.13 19.87
N ARG A 173 3.94 2.87 20.18
CA ARG A 173 5.02 1.99 20.68
C ARG A 173 5.77 1.40 19.49
N VAL A 174 7.06 1.65 19.47
CA VAL A 174 8.01 1.08 18.50
C VAL A 174 9.15 0.38 19.27
N PRO A 175 9.94 -0.50 18.65
CA PRO A 175 11.05 -1.16 19.33
C PRO A 175 12.05 -0.21 20.00
N ALA A 176 12.20 1.01 19.43
CA ALA A 176 13.08 2.05 19.97
C ALA A 176 12.48 2.85 21.15
N GLY A 177 11.21 2.56 21.57
CA GLY A 177 10.54 3.27 22.65
C GLY A 177 9.14 3.75 22.30
N GLU A 178 8.65 4.74 23.04
CA GLU A 178 7.35 5.35 22.81
C GLU A 178 7.51 6.71 22.10
N LEU A 179 6.87 6.84 20.96
CA LEU A 179 6.79 8.09 20.19
C LEU A 179 5.50 8.81 20.55
N LYS A 180 5.58 10.14 20.69
CA LYS A 180 4.44 10.99 21.09
C LYS A 180 4.25 12.10 20.08
N TYR A 181 3.13 12.08 19.39
CA TYR A 181 2.81 13.04 18.35
C TYR A 181 1.48 13.73 18.62
N LYS A 182 1.37 14.97 18.12
CA LYS A 182 0.10 15.70 18.00
C LYS A 182 -0.26 15.82 16.53
N ILE A 183 -1.49 15.49 16.17
CA ILE A 183 -2.01 15.68 14.82
C ILE A 183 -2.36 17.15 14.64
N LEU A 184 -1.62 17.85 13.78
CA LEU A 184 -1.84 19.26 13.50
C LEU A 184 -2.87 19.47 12.39
N GLU A 185 -2.81 18.63 11.35
CA GLU A 185 -3.63 18.77 10.16
C GLU A 185 -3.82 17.42 9.48
N ILE A 186 -4.97 17.26 8.81
CA ILE A 186 -5.30 16.12 7.96
C ILE A 186 -5.76 16.71 6.63
N SER A 187 -5.12 16.29 5.52
CA SER A 187 -5.45 16.70 4.15
C SER A 187 -5.46 15.52 3.19
N ARG A 188 -5.80 15.78 1.91
CA ARG A 188 -5.95 14.77 0.86
C ARG A 188 -5.13 15.14 -0.36
#